data_192403af91bc9b62c2d5e8ccc120bce0
#
_entry.id   192403af91bc9b62c2d5e8ccc120bce0
#
_cell.length_a   1.000
_cell.length_b   1.000
_cell.length_c   1.000
_cell.angle_alpha   90.00
_cell.angle_beta   90.00
_cell.angle_gamma   90.00
#
_symmetry.space_group_name_H-M   'P 1'
#
loop_
_entity.id
_entity.type
_entity.pdbx_description
1 polymer ?
#
loop_
_entity_poly.entity_id
_entity_poly.type
_entity_poly.pdbx_seq_one_letter_code
_entity_poly.pdbx_strand_id
1 'polypeptide(L)'
;FIGMILLIVAYGFTFAATLIGSPFYGLLAEQTEKVITGESAGSVGGLLAVLALIPRTLMREIQKLLHYFLWLIPLLILSLLSLLIPLLAPLMPFIWFVFGAWMLAIQYTDYSYDNHQIPFKILRKNLKSDRATALGLGAAAMFSTMIPLLNIIAIPAAVCGGTAFYVERLKKESKLYKQDKKLDETNP
;
A
#
# COMPACT_ATOMS: atom_id res chain seq x y z
N PHE A 1 28.21 -11.59 -12.96
CA PHE A 1 28.55 -10.17 -12.68
C PHE A 1 27.60 -9.22 -13.43
N ILE A 2 27.52 -9.29 -14.77
CA ILE A 2 26.66 -8.43 -15.60
C ILE A 2 25.18 -8.56 -15.20
N GLY A 3 24.66 -9.78 -15.03
CA GLY A 3 23.29 -10.02 -14.60
C GLY A 3 22.95 -9.40 -13.24
N MET A 4 23.89 -9.42 -12.29
CA MET A 4 23.73 -8.78 -10.99
C MET A 4 23.66 -7.26 -11.10
N ILE A 5 24.48 -6.65 -11.97
CA ILE A 5 24.42 -5.20 -12.23
C ILE A 5 23.09 -4.83 -12.87
N LEU A 6 22.62 -5.58 -13.86
CA LEU A 6 21.31 -5.34 -14.50
C LEU A 6 20.17 -5.45 -13.52
N LEU A 7 20.20 -6.41 -12.59
CA LEU A 7 19.19 -6.53 -11.54
C LEU A 7 19.22 -5.32 -10.60
N ILE A 8 20.41 -4.91 -10.13
CA ILE A 8 20.54 -3.74 -9.25
C ILE A 8 20.02 -2.47 -9.93
N VAL A 9 20.34 -2.27 -11.22
CA VAL A 9 19.86 -1.11 -11.98
C VAL A 9 18.35 -1.18 -12.17
N ALA A 10 17.78 -2.33 -12.54
CA ALA A 10 16.35 -2.49 -12.76
C ALA A 10 15.55 -2.27 -11.46
N TYR A 11 15.96 -2.88 -10.37
CA TYR A 11 15.29 -2.69 -9.07
C TYR A 11 15.50 -1.30 -8.51
N GLY A 12 16.71 -0.72 -8.66
CA GLY A 12 17.00 0.66 -8.25
C GLY A 12 16.15 1.68 -9.03
N PHE A 13 16.00 1.48 -10.33
CA PHE A 13 15.13 2.33 -11.16
C PHE A 13 13.65 2.19 -10.74
N THR A 14 13.15 0.97 -10.55
CA THR A 14 11.78 0.71 -10.11
C THR A 14 11.52 1.35 -8.75
N PHE A 15 12.46 1.23 -7.82
CA PHE A 15 12.38 1.87 -6.51
C PHE A 15 12.33 3.39 -6.61
N ALA A 16 13.22 4.00 -7.39
CA ALA A 16 13.23 5.44 -7.61
C ALA A 16 11.94 5.93 -8.28
N ALA A 17 11.43 5.21 -9.28
CA ALA A 17 10.17 5.52 -9.94
C ALA A 17 8.98 5.46 -8.96
N THR A 18 8.95 4.48 -8.07
CA THR A 18 7.91 4.36 -7.03
C THR A 18 7.97 5.54 -6.04
N LEU A 19 9.17 5.94 -5.60
CA LEU A 19 9.34 7.08 -4.70
C LEU A 19 8.90 8.39 -5.34
N ILE A 20 9.28 8.61 -6.61
CA ILE A 20 8.89 9.81 -7.36
C ILE A 20 7.39 9.80 -7.65
N GLY A 21 6.82 8.63 -7.95
CA GLY A 21 5.39 8.47 -8.24
C GLY A 21 4.48 8.60 -7.01
N SER A 22 4.98 8.28 -5.83
CA SER A 22 4.18 8.20 -4.60
C SER A 22 3.39 9.48 -4.26
N PRO A 23 3.95 10.71 -4.35
CA PRO A 23 3.18 11.94 -4.14
C PRO A 23 2.03 12.10 -5.15
N PHE A 24 2.24 11.70 -6.40
CA PHE A 24 1.20 11.79 -7.44
C PHE A 24 0.07 10.80 -7.19
N TYR A 25 0.37 9.60 -6.68
CA TYR A 25 -0.66 8.65 -6.28
C TYR A 25 -1.42 9.13 -5.04
N GLY A 26 -0.78 9.86 -4.14
CA GLY A 26 -1.45 10.55 -3.03
C GLY A 26 -2.47 11.58 -3.53
N LEU A 27 -2.09 12.41 -4.52
CA LEU A 27 -2.99 13.37 -5.16
C LEU A 27 -4.15 12.66 -5.90
N LEU A 28 -3.86 11.56 -6.60
CA LEU A 28 -4.89 10.76 -7.25
C LEU A 28 -5.90 10.20 -6.24
N ALA A 29 -5.42 9.69 -5.10
CA ALA A 29 -6.27 9.22 -4.02
C ALA A 29 -7.15 10.35 -3.46
N GLU A 30 -6.61 11.56 -3.27
CA GLU A 30 -7.36 12.72 -2.82
C GLU A 30 -8.47 13.10 -3.82
N GLN A 31 -8.14 13.18 -5.11
CA GLN A 31 -9.15 13.47 -6.14
C GLN A 31 -10.23 12.39 -6.23
N THR A 32 -9.85 11.12 -6.09
CA THR A 32 -10.79 10.00 -6.06
C THR A 32 -11.72 10.12 -4.86
N GLU A 33 -11.19 10.41 -3.68
CA GLU A 33 -12.01 10.63 -2.47
C GLU A 33 -12.98 11.79 -2.66
N LYS A 34 -12.52 12.90 -3.24
CA LYS A 34 -13.37 14.06 -3.53
C LYS A 34 -14.51 13.71 -4.49
N VAL A 35 -14.26 12.90 -5.51
CA VAL A 35 -15.30 12.45 -6.45
C VAL A 35 -16.33 11.58 -5.72
N ILE A 36 -15.92 10.70 -4.80
CA ILE A 36 -16.81 9.78 -4.09
C ILE A 36 -17.61 10.49 -3.01
N THR A 37 -16.99 11.41 -2.24
CA THR A 37 -17.60 11.99 -1.03
C THR A 37 -18.06 13.43 -1.21
N GLY A 38 -17.64 14.11 -2.26
CA GLY A 38 -17.80 15.56 -2.42
C GLY A 38 -16.88 16.39 -1.51
N GLU A 39 -16.11 15.76 -0.62
CA GLU A 39 -15.21 16.42 0.33
C GLU A 39 -13.75 16.19 -0.07
N SER A 40 -12.91 17.23 0.04
CA SER A 40 -11.46 17.09 -0.14
C SER A 40 -10.79 16.77 1.20
N ALA A 41 -9.83 15.85 1.21
CA ALA A 41 -9.03 15.52 2.39
C ALA A 41 -8.13 16.68 2.86
N GLY A 42 -8.10 17.76 2.13
CA GLY A 42 -7.30 18.96 2.33
C GLY A 42 -6.46 19.22 1.08
N SER A 43 -6.91 20.12 0.22
CA SER A 43 -6.23 20.41 -1.02
C SER A 43 -4.80 20.92 -0.76
N VAL A 44 -3.83 20.12 -1.19
CA VAL A 44 -2.45 20.55 -1.24
C VAL A 44 -2.34 21.57 -2.39
N GLY A 45 -2.47 22.85 -2.07
CA GLY A 45 -2.42 23.92 -3.05
C GLY A 45 -1.01 24.15 -3.57
N GLY A 46 -0.77 23.78 -4.84
CA GLY A 46 0.44 24.14 -5.58
C GLY A 46 1.63 23.20 -5.41
N LEU A 47 2.61 23.36 -6.31
CA LEU A 47 3.81 22.50 -6.40
C LEU A 47 4.64 22.49 -5.10
N LEU A 48 4.77 23.63 -4.43
CA LEU A 48 5.53 23.75 -3.18
C LEU A 48 4.92 22.92 -2.04
N ALA A 49 3.61 22.85 -1.99
CA ALA A 49 2.92 22.05 -0.99
C ALA A 49 3.06 20.54 -1.28
N VAL A 50 3.08 20.11 -2.55
CA VAL A 50 3.41 18.73 -2.96
C VAL A 50 4.85 18.39 -2.55
N LEU A 51 5.81 19.29 -2.78
CA LEU A 51 7.21 19.09 -2.37
C LEU A 51 7.35 18.96 -0.85
N ALA A 52 6.57 19.70 -0.07
CA ALA A 52 6.56 19.60 1.40
C ALA A 52 6.04 18.24 1.92
N LEU A 53 5.27 17.48 1.11
CA LEU A 53 4.82 16.14 1.47
C LEU A 53 5.91 15.07 1.30
N ILE A 54 6.92 15.32 0.46
CA ILE A 54 7.94 14.32 0.09
C ILE A 54 8.57 13.64 1.31
N PRO A 55 9.07 14.34 2.34
CA PRO A 55 9.70 13.69 3.49
C PRO A 55 8.75 12.74 4.23
N ARG A 56 7.49 13.13 4.38
CA ARG A 56 6.47 12.30 5.04
C ARG A 56 6.17 11.05 4.21
N THR A 57 5.96 11.23 2.90
CA THR A 57 5.69 10.13 1.98
C THR A 57 6.87 9.16 1.90
N LEU A 58 8.11 9.65 1.88
CA LEU A 58 9.31 8.82 1.93
C LEU A 58 9.38 7.98 3.22
N MET A 59 9.12 8.60 4.38
CA MET A 59 9.08 7.87 5.65
C MET A 59 8.00 6.77 5.61
N ARG A 60 6.87 7.05 4.97
CA ARG A 60 5.78 6.09 4.79
C ARG A 60 6.20 4.90 3.91
N GLU A 61 6.89 5.17 2.79
CA GLU A 61 7.45 4.12 1.93
C GLU A 61 8.47 3.25 2.69
N ILE A 62 9.34 3.85 3.50
CA ILE A 62 10.28 3.12 4.35
C ILE A 62 9.53 2.20 5.35
N GLN A 63 8.48 2.67 5.99
CA GLN A 63 7.66 1.85 6.90
C GLN A 63 7.03 0.65 6.18
N LYS A 64 6.54 0.83 4.96
CA LYS A 64 6.01 -0.25 4.11
C LYS A 64 7.10 -1.25 3.75
N LEU A 65 8.28 -0.77 3.33
CA LEU A 65 9.43 -1.63 3.02
C LEU A 65 9.87 -2.44 4.23
N LEU A 66 10.03 -1.82 5.40
CA LEU A 66 10.39 -2.54 6.63
C LEU A 66 9.35 -3.61 6.97
N HIS A 67 8.06 -3.29 6.80
CA HIS A 67 7.00 -4.27 7.01
C HIS A 67 7.05 -5.42 5.99
N TYR A 68 7.32 -5.11 4.72
CA TYR A 68 7.49 -6.09 3.66
C TYR A 68 8.64 -7.05 3.98
N PHE A 69 9.83 -6.54 4.33
CA PHE A 69 10.98 -7.36 4.66
C PHE A 69 10.77 -8.21 5.92
N LEU A 70 10.08 -7.67 6.94
CA LEU A 70 9.76 -8.42 8.15
C LEU A 70 8.95 -9.69 7.86
N TRP A 71 8.05 -9.66 6.88
CA TRP A 71 7.25 -10.80 6.48
C TRP A 71 7.89 -11.63 5.35
N LEU A 72 8.73 -11.00 4.53
CA LEU A 72 9.45 -11.69 3.46
C LEU A 72 10.45 -12.70 4.02
N ILE A 73 11.18 -12.35 5.09
CA ILE A 73 12.19 -13.25 5.69
C ILE A 73 11.60 -14.60 6.12
N PRO A 74 10.55 -14.68 6.97
CA PRO A 74 9.94 -15.96 7.33
C PRO A 74 9.35 -16.68 6.12
N LEU A 75 8.85 -15.97 5.11
CA LEU A 75 8.34 -16.58 3.90
C LEU A 75 9.46 -17.23 3.05
N LEU A 76 10.63 -16.60 2.96
CA LEU A 76 11.81 -17.19 2.32
C LEU A 76 12.30 -18.42 3.07
N ILE A 77 12.33 -18.38 4.42
CA ILE A 77 12.69 -19.55 5.25
C ILE A 77 11.71 -20.69 4.98
N LEU A 78 10.41 -20.41 4.95
CA LEU A 78 9.38 -21.41 4.66
C LEU A 78 9.55 -21.98 3.24
N SER A 79 9.88 -21.13 2.26
CA SER A 79 10.17 -21.58 0.89
C SER A 79 11.39 -22.49 0.82
N LEU A 80 12.43 -22.19 1.59
CA LEU A 80 13.62 -23.05 1.68
C LEU A 80 13.28 -24.40 2.35
N LEU A 81 12.49 -24.38 3.42
CA LEU A 81 12.02 -25.60 4.08
C LEU A 81 11.14 -26.46 3.15
N SER A 82 10.41 -25.87 2.22
CA SER A 82 9.59 -26.61 1.26
C SER A 82 10.40 -27.46 0.29
N LEU A 83 11.71 -27.18 0.11
CA LEU A 83 12.63 -28.02 -0.66
C LEU A 83 12.96 -29.32 0.09
N LEU A 84 12.94 -29.28 1.43
CA LEU A 84 13.20 -30.46 2.29
C LEU A 84 11.92 -31.25 2.56
N ILE A 85 10.76 -30.59 2.51
CA ILE A 85 9.46 -31.21 2.80
C ILE A 85 8.58 -31.09 1.53
N PRO A 86 8.58 -32.12 0.64
CA PRO A 86 7.88 -32.05 -0.64
C PRO A 86 6.37 -31.76 -0.54
N LEU A 87 5.75 -32.10 0.61
CA LEU A 87 4.34 -31.82 0.86
C LEU A 87 4.02 -30.32 0.93
N LEU A 88 5.00 -29.47 1.29
CA LEU A 88 4.83 -27.99 1.36
C LEU A 88 4.98 -27.34 -0.01
N ALA A 89 5.70 -27.95 -0.95
CA ALA A 89 6.00 -27.35 -2.24
C ALA A 89 4.76 -26.88 -3.03
N PRO A 90 3.66 -27.66 -3.16
CA PRO A 90 2.47 -27.21 -3.87
C PRO A 90 1.71 -26.07 -3.19
N LEU A 91 1.94 -25.81 -1.91
CA LEU A 91 1.29 -24.73 -1.16
C LEU A 91 2.01 -23.39 -1.35
N MET A 92 3.30 -23.42 -1.70
CA MET A 92 4.13 -22.21 -1.81
C MET A 92 3.57 -21.16 -2.79
N PRO A 93 3.11 -21.50 -4.01
CA PRO A 93 2.54 -20.50 -4.91
C PRO A 93 1.34 -19.77 -4.32
N PHE A 94 0.47 -20.47 -3.58
CA PHE A 94 -0.69 -19.88 -2.92
C PHE A 94 -0.28 -18.94 -1.79
N ILE A 95 0.71 -19.32 -0.99
CA ILE A 95 1.21 -18.50 0.12
C ILE A 95 1.86 -17.23 -0.44
N TRP A 96 2.68 -17.33 -1.50
CA TRP A 96 3.26 -16.19 -2.20
C TRP A 96 2.20 -15.28 -2.82
N PHE A 97 1.16 -15.86 -3.41
CA PHE A 97 0.04 -15.10 -3.97
C PHE A 97 -0.69 -14.31 -2.88
N VAL A 98 -1.06 -14.94 -1.77
CA VAL A 98 -1.75 -14.28 -0.65
C VAL A 98 -0.86 -13.19 -0.03
N PHE A 99 0.44 -13.45 0.12
CA PHE A 99 1.40 -12.46 0.59
C PHE A 99 1.48 -11.25 -0.35
N GLY A 100 1.62 -11.48 -1.66
CA GLY A 100 1.67 -10.42 -2.66
C GLY A 100 0.39 -9.60 -2.70
N ALA A 101 -0.77 -10.25 -2.72
CA ALA A 101 -2.07 -9.59 -2.68
C ALA A 101 -2.24 -8.73 -1.41
N TRP A 102 -1.83 -9.26 -0.24
CA TRP A 102 -1.88 -8.49 1.00
C TRP A 102 -1.00 -7.25 0.97
N MET A 103 0.23 -7.37 0.43
CA MET A 103 1.14 -6.22 0.33
C MET A 103 0.66 -5.17 -0.66
N LEU A 104 0.05 -5.57 -1.79
CA LEU A 104 -0.57 -4.63 -2.74
C LEU A 104 -1.80 -3.94 -2.15
N ALA A 105 -2.62 -4.65 -1.36
CA ALA A 105 -3.73 -4.03 -0.63
C ALA A 105 -3.23 -2.94 0.33
N ILE A 106 -2.18 -3.22 1.11
CA ILE A 106 -1.52 -2.23 1.96
C ILE A 106 -1.03 -1.05 1.12
N GLN A 107 -0.31 -1.31 0.03
CA GLN A 107 0.29 -0.29 -0.82
C GLN A 107 -0.76 0.69 -1.35
N TYR A 108 -1.84 0.20 -1.95
CA TYR A 108 -2.82 1.05 -2.63
C TYR A 108 -3.83 1.71 -1.68
N THR A 109 -4.12 1.11 -0.52
CA THR A 109 -4.98 1.73 0.49
C THR A 109 -4.22 2.78 1.30
N ASP A 110 -2.90 2.65 1.42
CA ASP A 110 -2.06 3.53 2.24
C ASP A 110 -2.08 5.00 1.79
N TYR A 111 -2.23 5.29 0.51
CA TYR A 111 -2.28 6.66 0.01
C TYR A 111 -3.41 7.49 0.66
N SER A 112 -4.59 6.89 0.85
CA SER A 112 -5.70 7.55 1.55
C SER A 112 -5.40 7.75 3.04
N TYR A 113 -4.78 6.77 3.70
CA TYR A 113 -4.38 6.89 5.11
C TYR A 113 -3.29 7.95 5.30
N ASP A 114 -2.33 8.03 4.38
CA ASP A 114 -1.30 9.06 4.42
C ASP A 114 -1.88 10.45 4.21
N ASN A 115 -2.78 10.66 3.25
CA ASN A 115 -3.47 11.93 3.03
C ASN A 115 -4.21 12.40 4.29
N HIS A 116 -4.81 11.47 5.04
CA HIS A 116 -5.46 11.75 6.31
C HIS A 116 -4.53 11.77 7.53
N GLN A 117 -3.22 11.60 7.34
CA GLN A 117 -2.21 11.56 8.41
C GLN A 117 -2.49 10.47 9.47
N ILE A 118 -3.08 9.36 9.05
CA ILE A 118 -3.40 8.24 9.93
C ILE A 118 -2.17 7.30 9.99
N PRO A 119 -1.72 6.89 11.20
CA PRO A 119 -0.54 6.06 11.35
C PRO A 119 -0.64 4.71 10.61
N PHE A 120 0.49 4.23 10.08
CA PHE A 120 0.59 2.95 9.38
C PHE A 120 0.10 1.74 10.22
N LYS A 121 0.29 1.81 11.54
CA LYS A 121 -0.22 0.78 12.48
C LYS A 121 -1.75 0.67 12.42
N ILE A 122 -2.45 1.79 12.28
CA ILE A 122 -3.92 1.83 12.21
C ILE A 122 -4.41 1.29 10.87
N LEU A 123 -3.78 1.67 9.75
CA LEU A 123 -4.04 1.06 8.45
C LEU A 123 -4.03 -0.47 8.53
N ARG A 124 -2.93 -1.05 9.06
CA ARG A 124 -2.80 -2.51 9.17
C ARG A 124 -3.85 -3.15 10.08
N LYS A 125 -4.26 -2.46 11.14
CA LYS A 125 -5.33 -2.92 12.03
C LYS A 125 -6.67 -2.94 11.27
N ASN A 126 -6.98 -1.86 10.57
CA ASN A 126 -8.24 -1.71 9.85
C ASN A 126 -8.34 -2.65 8.63
N LEU A 127 -7.24 -2.88 7.89
CA LEU A 127 -7.23 -3.90 6.83
C LEU A 127 -7.48 -5.31 7.36
N LYS A 128 -7.06 -5.60 8.60
CA LYS A 128 -7.33 -6.89 9.24
C LYS A 128 -8.79 -7.07 9.63
N SER A 129 -9.58 -6.03 9.81
CA SER A 129 -11.02 -6.12 10.09
C SER A 129 -11.84 -6.52 8.86
N ASP A 130 -11.36 -6.16 7.63
CA ASP A 130 -11.99 -6.56 6.36
C ASP A 130 -10.96 -7.21 5.40
N ARG A 131 -10.44 -8.36 5.82
CA ARG A 131 -9.39 -9.09 5.08
C ARG A 131 -9.84 -9.56 3.70
N ALA A 132 -11.10 -9.91 3.56
CA ALA A 132 -11.63 -10.42 2.29
C ALA A 132 -11.60 -9.32 1.22
N THR A 133 -12.09 -8.12 1.53
CA THR A 133 -12.04 -6.99 0.61
C THR A 133 -10.59 -6.54 0.34
N ALA A 134 -9.75 -6.51 1.38
CA ALA A 134 -8.33 -6.18 1.22
C ALA A 134 -7.61 -7.16 0.29
N LEU A 135 -7.77 -8.47 0.50
CA LEU A 135 -7.16 -9.49 -0.37
C LEU A 135 -7.74 -9.44 -1.78
N GLY A 136 -9.05 -9.19 -1.93
CA GLY A 136 -9.69 -9.02 -3.22
C GLY A 136 -9.11 -7.85 -4.01
N LEU A 137 -8.94 -6.69 -3.36
CA LEU A 137 -8.28 -5.52 -3.96
C LEU A 137 -6.85 -5.83 -4.41
N GLY A 138 -6.05 -6.42 -3.53
CA GLY A 138 -4.67 -6.76 -3.85
C GLY A 138 -4.55 -7.82 -4.92
N ALA A 139 -5.40 -8.85 -4.92
CA ALA A 139 -5.45 -9.87 -5.95
C ALA A 139 -5.85 -9.26 -7.32
N ALA A 140 -6.88 -8.41 -7.36
CA ALA A 140 -7.28 -7.72 -8.58
C ALA A 140 -6.14 -6.87 -9.14
N ALA A 141 -5.45 -6.10 -8.29
CA ALA A 141 -4.28 -5.33 -8.69
C ALA A 141 -3.16 -6.24 -9.23
N MET A 142 -2.88 -7.35 -8.55
CA MET A 142 -1.85 -8.31 -8.97
C MET A 142 -2.16 -8.92 -10.34
N PHE A 143 -3.38 -9.37 -10.57
CA PHE A 143 -3.78 -9.90 -11.88
C PHE A 143 -3.74 -8.83 -12.98
N SER A 144 -4.18 -7.61 -12.67
CA SER A 144 -4.16 -6.51 -13.64
C SER A 144 -2.73 -6.15 -14.09
N THR A 145 -1.75 -6.25 -13.19
CA THR A 145 -0.34 -5.97 -13.54
C THR A 145 0.32 -7.08 -14.36
N MET A 146 -0.24 -8.30 -14.39
CA MET A 146 0.26 -9.39 -15.21
C MET A 146 -0.04 -9.20 -16.71
N ILE A 147 -1.02 -8.37 -17.05
CA ILE A 147 -1.42 -8.12 -18.44
C ILE A 147 -0.72 -6.83 -18.91
N PRO A 148 0.22 -6.89 -19.88
CA PRO A 148 1.07 -5.75 -20.24
C PRO A 148 0.33 -4.48 -20.59
N LEU A 149 -0.79 -4.56 -21.32
CA LEU A 149 -1.60 -3.39 -21.68
C LEU A 149 -2.36 -2.82 -20.48
N LEU A 150 -2.86 -3.70 -19.60
CA LEU A 150 -3.55 -3.28 -18.39
C LEU A 150 -2.60 -2.71 -17.35
N ASN A 151 -1.33 -3.11 -17.34
CA ASN A 151 -0.33 -2.66 -16.37
C ASN A 151 -0.17 -1.13 -16.36
N ILE A 152 -0.34 -0.47 -17.51
CA ILE A 152 -0.26 1.00 -17.59
C ILE A 152 -1.36 1.66 -16.75
N ILE A 153 -2.55 1.07 -16.72
CA ILE A 153 -3.74 1.61 -16.03
C ILE A 153 -3.91 0.94 -14.65
N ALA A 154 -3.31 -0.23 -14.46
CA ALA A 154 -3.50 -1.05 -13.26
C ALA A 154 -3.13 -0.30 -11.97
N ILE A 155 -2.02 0.42 -11.96
CA ILE A 155 -1.56 1.16 -10.76
C ILE A 155 -2.52 2.30 -10.43
N PRO A 156 -2.86 3.23 -11.34
CA PRO A 156 -3.86 4.26 -11.07
C PRO A 156 -5.22 3.69 -10.66
N ALA A 157 -5.70 2.64 -11.34
CA ALA A 157 -6.95 1.99 -11.00
C ALA A 157 -6.93 1.36 -9.60
N ALA A 158 -5.82 0.73 -9.22
CA ALA A 158 -5.65 0.15 -7.89
C ALA A 158 -5.60 1.23 -6.78
N VAL A 159 -5.01 2.40 -7.05
CA VAL A 159 -5.07 3.57 -6.15
C VAL A 159 -6.51 4.04 -5.97
N CYS A 160 -7.26 4.19 -7.06
CA CYS A 160 -8.69 4.55 -6.99
C CYS A 160 -9.50 3.49 -6.22
N GLY A 161 -9.27 2.20 -6.48
CA GLY A 161 -9.90 1.09 -5.76
C GLY A 161 -9.56 1.07 -4.27
N GLY A 162 -8.30 1.30 -3.92
CA GLY A 162 -7.85 1.42 -2.53
C GLY A 162 -8.49 2.61 -1.80
N THR A 163 -8.67 3.72 -2.51
CA THR A 163 -9.37 4.90 -1.98
C THR A 163 -10.86 4.63 -1.79
N ALA A 164 -11.53 3.99 -2.76
CA ALA A 164 -12.94 3.61 -2.62
C ALA A 164 -13.11 2.66 -1.42
N PHE A 165 -12.26 1.66 -1.27
CA PHE A 165 -12.26 0.75 -0.12
C PHE A 165 -12.08 1.50 1.21
N TYR A 166 -11.15 2.47 1.26
CA TYR A 166 -10.99 3.32 2.44
C TYR A 166 -12.27 4.08 2.77
N VAL A 167 -12.86 4.77 1.79
CA VAL A 167 -14.04 5.63 1.99
C VAL A 167 -15.26 4.81 2.44
N GLU A 168 -15.53 3.69 1.77
CA GLU A 168 -16.75 2.91 1.96
C GLU A 168 -16.70 2.04 3.22
N ARG A 169 -15.51 1.50 3.56
CA ARG A 169 -15.39 0.47 4.60
C ARG A 169 -14.57 0.90 5.81
N LEU A 170 -13.47 1.64 5.61
CA LEU A 170 -12.44 1.85 6.64
C LEU A 170 -12.48 3.26 7.25
N LYS A 171 -13.14 4.24 6.60
CA LYS A 171 -13.15 5.65 7.03
C LYS A 171 -13.79 5.83 8.42
N LYS A 172 -14.79 5.04 8.76
CA LYS A 172 -15.46 5.10 10.08
C LYS A 172 -14.50 4.75 11.22
N GLU A 173 -13.77 3.66 11.10
CA GLU A 173 -12.78 3.23 12.11
C GLU A 173 -11.63 4.23 12.23
N SER A 174 -11.24 4.83 11.12
CA SER A 174 -10.21 5.88 11.07
C SER A 174 -10.65 7.18 11.75
N LYS A 175 -11.94 7.55 11.65
CA LYS A 175 -12.52 8.70 12.37
C LYS A 175 -12.54 8.47 13.87
N LEU A 176 -12.92 7.28 14.34
CA LEU A 176 -12.90 6.91 15.75
C LEU A 176 -11.49 7.07 16.35
N TYR A 177 -10.47 6.56 15.66
CA TYR A 177 -9.08 6.75 16.09
C TYR A 177 -8.69 8.23 16.26
N LYS A 178 -9.08 9.10 15.33
CA LYS A 178 -8.80 10.54 15.42
C LYS A 178 -9.53 11.20 16.59
N GLN A 179 -10.73 10.74 16.90
CA GLN A 179 -11.53 11.25 18.01
C GLN A 179 -10.94 10.84 19.35
N ASP A 180 -10.57 9.56 19.51
CA ASP A 180 -9.92 9.06 20.73
C ASP A 180 -8.61 9.80 21.00
N LYS A 181 -7.78 10.00 19.98
CA LYS A 181 -6.54 10.76 20.11
C LYS A 181 -6.76 12.21 20.60
N LYS A 182 -7.80 12.88 20.10
CA LYS A 182 -8.13 14.25 20.55
C LYS A 182 -8.57 14.27 22.01
N LEU A 183 -9.32 13.26 22.47
CA LEU A 183 -9.74 13.15 23.85
C LEU A 183 -8.54 12.93 24.78
N ASP A 184 -7.59 12.11 24.40
CA ASP A 184 -6.35 11.87 25.16
C ASP A 184 -5.48 13.14 25.27
N GLU A 185 -5.45 13.98 24.21
CA GLU A 185 -4.69 15.25 24.21
C GLU A 185 -5.37 16.36 25.03
N THR A 186 -6.68 16.25 25.26
CA THR A 186 -7.46 17.26 26.05
C THR A 186 -7.62 16.91 27.53
N ASN A 187 -7.22 15.69 27.92
CA ASN A 187 -7.34 15.19 29.30
C ASN A 187 -5.95 14.71 29.80
N PRO A 188 -5.02 15.65 30.16
CA PRO A 188 -3.67 15.31 30.62
C PRO A 188 -3.65 14.62 31.98
#